data_c13833f68b447d2d5b90ea2f468a1852
#
_entry.id   c13833f68b447d2d5b90ea2f468a1852
#
_cell.length_a   1.000
_cell.length_b   1.000
_cell.length_c   1.000
_cell.angle_alpha   90.00
_cell.angle_beta   90.00
_cell.angle_gamma   90.00
#
_symmetry.space_group_name_H-M   'P 1'
#
loop_
_entity.id
_entity.type
_entity.pdbx_description
1 polymer ?
#
loop_
_entity_poly.entity_id
_entity_poly.type
_entity_poly.pdbx_seq_one_letter_code
_entity_poly.pdbx_strand_id
1 'polypeptide(L)'
;LLSLAEKRCESKTTFSTGLSLAMQSVWTVASVATVSSDFDALRDKCTHLDMLMERTVQDAGTFLCASLTLPLQIYEQQTAKSPSKALAAWHTFQQSLDVNLDLAKGKIHAYVPANDLATLIQATLTPLHTAYNAFITGLPLLSGSDPDDVAAAQQLRSLPTADKLQAQLAQRFKSL
;
A
#
# COMPACT_ATOMS: atom_id res chain seq x y z
N LEU A 1 28.73 6.77 8.57
CA LEU A 1 27.84 6.59 7.42
C LEU A 1 26.74 5.54 7.71
N LEU A 2 27.12 4.33 8.17
CA LEU A 2 26.17 3.26 8.55
C LEU A 2 25.17 3.74 9.61
N SER A 3 25.63 4.35 10.70
CA SER A 3 24.77 4.90 11.75
C SER A 3 23.78 5.96 11.23
N LEU A 4 24.16 6.71 10.21
CA LEU A 4 23.29 7.70 9.59
C LEU A 4 22.20 7.03 8.71
N ALA A 5 22.55 5.95 8.01
CA ALA A 5 21.61 5.17 7.21
C ALA A 5 20.60 4.47 8.10
N GLU A 6 21.04 3.84 9.20
CA GLU A 6 20.17 3.20 10.20
C GLU A 6 19.16 4.21 10.77
N LYS A 7 19.60 5.40 11.21
CA LYS A 7 18.72 6.46 11.71
C LYS A 7 17.71 6.94 10.67
N ARG A 8 18.09 6.99 9.39
CA ARG A 8 17.18 7.39 8.31
C ARG A 8 16.13 6.32 8.02
N CYS A 9 16.51 5.03 8.07
CA CYS A 9 15.56 3.91 7.93
C CYS A 9 14.57 3.85 9.10
N GLU A 10 14.99 4.20 10.31
CA GLU A 10 14.14 4.22 11.50
C GLU A 10 13.20 5.43 11.55
N SER A 11 13.53 6.52 10.86
CA SER A 11 12.68 7.72 10.86
C SER A 11 11.39 7.48 10.08
N LYS A 12 10.27 7.45 10.76
CA LYS A 12 8.92 7.38 10.17
C LYS A 12 8.56 8.71 9.52
N THR A 13 9.11 8.96 8.36
CA THR A 13 8.75 10.12 7.52
C THR A 13 7.65 9.73 6.53
N THR A 14 7.05 10.69 5.86
CA THR A 14 6.04 10.42 4.84
C THR A 14 6.57 9.45 3.79
N PHE A 15 5.73 8.54 3.30
CA PHE A 15 6.06 7.51 2.31
C PHE A 15 7.02 8.00 1.20
N SER A 16 6.80 9.21 0.69
CA SER A 16 7.57 9.74 -0.44
C SER A 16 9.00 10.17 -0.08
N THR A 17 9.20 10.67 1.13
CA THR A 17 10.48 11.24 1.54
C THR A 17 11.31 10.22 2.34
N GLY A 18 10.64 9.47 3.22
CA GLY A 18 11.31 8.50 4.08
C GLY A 18 11.85 7.31 3.31
N LEU A 19 11.04 6.70 2.45
CA LEU A 19 11.46 5.56 1.64
C LEU A 19 12.62 5.93 0.72
N SER A 20 12.50 7.07 0.02
CA SER A 20 13.54 7.57 -0.88
C SER A 20 14.89 7.78 -0.18
N LEU A 21 14.87 8.48 0.96
CA LEU A 21 16.10 8.77 1.72
C LEU A 21 16.70 7.52 2.36
N ALA A 22 15.84 6.62 2.89
CA ALA A 22 16.29 5.38 3.47
C ALA A 22 16.96 4.49 2.42
N MET A 23 16.32 4.26 1.28
CA MET A 23 16.84 3.41 0.22
C MET A 23 18.13 3.95 -0.41
N GLN A 24 18.22 5.26 -0.69
CA GLN A 24 19.48 5.86 -1.16
C GLN A 24 20.62 5.68 -0.16
N SER A 25 20.34 5.81 1.14
CA SER A 25 21.36 5.65 2.17
C SER A 25 21.86 4.22 2.25
N VAL A 26 20.95 3.23 2.20
CA VAL A 26 21.29 1.80 2.21
C VAL A 26 22.11 1.42 0.98
N TRP A 27 21.71 1.85 -0.21
CA TRP A 27 22.45 1.60 -1.46
C TRP A 27 23.86 2.17 -1.43
N THR A 28 24.03 3.40 -0.96
CA THR A 28 25.35 4.03 -0.84
C THR A 28 26.25 3.22 0.09
N VAL A 29 25.73 2.79 1.23
CA VAL A 29 26.49 2.03 2.21
C VAL A 29 26.83 0.62 1.70
N ALA A 30 25.88 -0.08 1.06
CA ALA A 30 26.12 -1.40 0.48
C ALA A 30 27.21 -1.34 -0.61
N SER A 31 27.20 -0.29 -1.44
CA SER A 31 28.22 -0.10 -2.48
C SER A 31 29.62 0.12 -1.91
N VAL A 32 29.74 0.79 -0.78
CA VAL A 32 31.03 1.00 -0.09
C VAL A 32 31.49 -0.24 0.65
N ALA A 33 30.57 -1.02 1.23
CA ALA A 33 30.86 -2.24 1.97
C ALA A 33 31.49 -3.34 1.09
N THR A 34 31.16 -3.40 -0.19
CA THR A 34 31.72 -4.38 -1.14
C THR A 34 33.22 -4.17 -1.44
N VAL A 35 33.79 -3.04 -1.05
CA VAL A 35 35.20 -2.66 -1.33
C VAL A 35 36.11 -2.86 -0.13
N SER A 36 35.58 -3.18 1.05
CA SER A 36 36.38 -3.27 2.29
C SER A 36 36.80 -4.72 2.61
N SER A 37 38.05 -4.86 3.14
CA SER A 37 38.67 -6.14 3.50
C SER A 37 38.25 -6.72 4.87
N ASP A 38 37.41 -6.03 5.62
CA ASP A 38 36.95 -6.45 6.95
C ASP A 38 35.56 -7.13 6.86
N PHE A 39 35.55 -8.34 6.33
CA PHE A 39 34.35 -9.01 5.82
C PHE A 39 33.32 -9.37 6.90
N ASP A 40 33.71 -9.79 8.10
CA ASP A 40 32.74 -10.35 9.06
C ASP A 40 31.91 -9.26 9.75
N ALA A 41 32.52 -8.17 10.22
CA ALA A 41 31.79 -7.06 10.81
C ALA A 41 30.91 -6.33 9.80
N LEU A 42 31.33 -6.30 8.52
CA LEU A 42 30.54 -5.71 7.44
C LEU A 42 29.36 -6.60 7.04
N ARG A 43 29.56 -7.91 7.04
CA ARG A 43 28.51 -8.89 6.72
C ARG A 43 27.34 -8.78 7.67
N ASP A 44 27.58 -8.68 9.00
CA ASP A 44 26.52 -8.51 9.99
C ASP A 44 25.79 -7.18 9.79
N LYS A 45 26.53 -6.13 9.45
CA LYS A 45 25.94 -4.81 9.15
C LYS A 45 25.13 -4.80 7.86
N CYS A 46 25.58 -5.49 6.82
CA CYS A 46 24.82 -5.65 5.57
C CYS A 46 23.52 -6.42 5.83
N THR A 47 23.57 -7.51 6.59
CA THR A 47 22.38 -8.27 6.96
C THR A 47 21.38 -7.41 7.73
N HIS A 48 21.85 -6.59 8.67
CA HIS A 48 20.99 -5.66 9.40
C HIS A 48 20.36 -4.60 8.49
N LEU A 49 21.11 -4.07 7.53
CA LEU A 49 20.59 -3.11 6.55
C LEU A 49 19.57 -3.72 5.61
N ASP A 50 19.78 -4.97 5.17
CA ASP A 50 18.82 -5.71 4.36
C ASP A 50 17.49 -5.89 5.12
N MET A 51 17.55 -6.27 6.40
CA MET A 51 16.36 -6.38 7.25
C MET A 51 15.64 -5.03 7.41
N LEU A 52 16.39 -3.93 7.60
CA LEU A 52 15.80 -2.59 7.70
C LEU A 52 15.16 -2.16 6.37
N MET A 53 15.78 -2.50 5.26
CA MET A 53 15.24 -2.22 3.93
C MET A 53 13.93 -2.98 3.69
N GLU A 54 13.91 -4.28 3.96
CA GLU A 54 12.70 -5.10 3.84
C GLU A 54 11.57 -4.56 4.71
N ARG A 55 11.86 -4.23 5.97
CA ARG A 55 10.89 -3.60 6.87
C ARG A 55 10.38 -2.26 6.33
N THR A 56 11.27 -1.44 5.79
CA THR A 56 10.89 -0.14 5.21
C THR A 56 9.96 -0.31 4.02
N VAL A 57 10.19 -1.32 3.18
CA VAL A 57 9.33 -1.66 2.05
C VAL A 57 7.97 -2.17 2.52
N GLN A 58 7.93 -3.00 3.56
CA GLN A 58 6.69 -3.48 4.16
C GLN A 58 5.88 -2.33 4.79
N ASP A 59 6.52 -1.45 5.56
CA ASP A 59 5.88 -0.27 6.15
C ASP A 59 5.33 0.67 5.07
N ALA A 60 6.06 0.83 3.96
CA ALA A 60 5.61 1.60 2.81
C ALA A 60 4.37 0.99 2.14
N GLY A 61 4.34 -0.32 1.96
CA GLY A 61 3.18 -1.04 1.42
C GLY A 61 1.95 -0.90 2.32
N THR A 62 2.14 -1.03 3.63
CA THR A 62 1.09 -0.84 4.62
C THR A 62 0.55 0.59 4.62
N PHE A 63 1.43 1.59 4.54
CA PHE A 63 1.03 2.99 4.45
C PHE A 63 0.26 3.30 3.17
N LEU A 64 0.72 2.77 2.04
CA LEU A 64 0.02 2.90 0.76
C LEU A 64 -1.38 2.28 0.85
N CYS A 65 -1.49 1.07 1.39
CA CYS A 65 -2.78 0.41 1.61
C CYS A 65 -3.71 1.26 2.50
N ALA A 66 -3.22 1.77 3.63
CA ALA A 66 -4.01 2.60 4.52
C ALA A 66 -4.55 3.85 3.82
N SER A 67 -3.72 4.49 2.99
CA SER A 67 -4.12 5.66 2.19
C SER A 67 -5.19 5.31 1.15
N LEU A 68 -5.08 4.13 0.52
CA LEU A 68 -6.04 3.67 -0.47
C LEU A 68 -7.38 3.28 0.15
N THR A 69 -7.35 2.59 1.30
CA THR A 69 -8.56 2.05 1.95
C THR A 69 -9.27 3.05 2.85
N LEU A 70 -8.71 4.23 3.08
CA LEU A 70 -9.27 5.25 3.95
C LEU A 70 -10.77 5.55 3.69
N PRO A 71 -11.26 5.70 2.44
CA PRO A 71 -12.67 5.95 2.17
C PRO A 71 -13.58 4.80 2.65
N LEU A 72 -13.13 3.55 2.51
CA LEU A 72 -13.87 2.37 2.96
C LEU A 72 -13.90 2.30 4.48
N GLN A 73 -12.79 2.59 5.15
CA GLN A 73 -12.69 2.62 6.62
C GLN A 73 -13.59 3.71 7.22
N ILE A 74 -13.60 4.90 6.61
CA ILE A 74 -14.50 6.00 7.05
C ILE A 74 -15.96 5.54 6.95
N TYR A 75 -16.34 4.87 5.86
CA TYR A 75 -17.68 4.32 5.72
C TYR A 75 -18.00 3.26 6.78
N GLU A 76 -17.06 2.37 7.08
CA GLU A 76 -17.27 1.33 8.10
C GLU A 76 -17.53 1.90 9.50
N GLN A 77 -16.93 3.02 9.83
CA GLN A 77 -17.11 3.71 11.11
C GLN A 77 -18.42 4.49 11.21
N GLN A 78 -19.16 4.66 10.11
CA GLN A 78 -20.44 5.39 10.15
C GLN A 78 -21.52 4.59 10.88
N THR A 79 -22.25 5.27 11.76
CA THR A 79 -23.36 4.68 12.53
C THR A 79 -24.59 4.41 11.65
N ALA A 80 -24.84 5.26 10.64
CA ALA A 80 -25.95 5.12 9.72
C ALA A 80 -25.42 4.72 8.34
N LYS A 81 -25.47 3.41 8.06
CA LYS A 81 -25.07 2.84 6.77
C LYS A 81 -26.24 2.82 5.80
N SER A 82 -26.09 3.42 4.63
CA SER A 82 -27.05 3.34 3.53
C SER A 82 -26.36 2.93 2.23
N PRO A 83 -27.10 2.36 1.25
CA PRO A 83 -26.54 1.98 -0.05
C PRO A 83 -25.91 3.17 -0.79
N SER A 84 -26.52 4.34 -0.76
CA SER A 84 -26.01 5.55 -1.41
C SER A 84 -24.67 6.01 -0.82
N LYS A 85 -24.51 5.95 0.51
CA LYS A 85 -23.24 6.26 1.17
C LYS A 85 -22.15 5.21 0.87
N ALA A 86 -22.52 3.93 0.80
CA ALA A 86 -21.61 2.87 0.42
C ALA A 86 -21.10 3.05 -1.01
N LEU A 87 -21.99 3.41 -1.92
CA LEU A 87 -21.65 3.68 -3.31
C LEU A 87 -20.72 4.88 -3.43
N ALA A 88 -20.98 5.96 -2.68
CA ALA A 88 -20.09 7.13 -2.63
C ALA A 88 -18.70 6.77 -2.10
N ALA A 89 -18.62 5.97 -1.04
CA ALA A 89 -17.35 5.48 -0.52
C ALA A 89 -16.57 4.63 -1.55
N TRP A 90 -17.28 3.78 -2.29
CA TRP A 90 -16.69 3.01 -3.39
C TRP A 90 -16.13 3.91 -4.50
N HIS A 91 -16.87 4.90 -4.96
CA HIS A 91 -16.37 5.82 -5.99
C HIS A 91 -15.15 6.61 -5.51
N THR A 92 -15.16 7.07 -4.26
CA THR A 92 -14.00 7.75 -3.67
C THR A 92 -12.80 6.82 -3.57
N PHE A 93 -13.02 5.54 -3.22
CA PHE A 93 -11.98 4.53 -3.21
C PHE A 93 -11.40 4.30 -4.62
N GLN A 94 -12.22 4.18 -5.67
CA GLN A 94 -11.75 4.04 -7.04
C GLN A 94 -10.91 5.24 -7.48
N GLN A 95 -11.35 6.45 -7.22
CA GLN A 95 -10.58 7.67 -7.52
C GLN A 95 -9.25 7.70 -6.76
N SER A 96 -9.27 7.29 -5.48
CA SER A 96 -8.06 7.19 -4.66
C SER A 96 -7.08 6.16 -5.22
N LEU A 97 -7.58 5.02 -5.71
CA LEU A 97 -6.76 4.02 -6.37
C LEU A 97 -6.04 4.59 -7.60
N ASP A 98 -6.77 5.25 -8.49
CA ASP A 98 -6.19 5.78 -9.72
C ASP A 98 -5.13 6.85 -9.44
N VAL A 99 -5.47 7.84 -8.62
CA VAL A 99 -4.54 8.94 -8.29
C VAL A 99 -3.30 8.43 -7.53
N ASN A 100 -3.50 7.62 -6.49
CA ASN A 100 -2.36 7.21 -5.65
C ASN A 100 -1.47 6.17 -6.33
N LEU A 101 -2.03 5.29 -7.17
CA LEU A 101 -1.20 4.36 -7.94
C LEU A 101 -0.35 5.09 -8.98
N ASP A 102 -0.91 6.06 -9.67
CA ASP A 102 -0.15 6.86 -10.64
C ASP A 102 0.96 7.67 -9.96
N LEU A 103 0.67 8.27 -8.80
CA LEU A 103 1.69 8.97 -8.00
C LEU A 103 2.75 8.01 -7.45
N ALA A 104 2.36 6.81 -7.03
CA ALA A 104 3.29 5.81 -6.52
C ALA A 104 4.19 5.25 -7.62
N LYS A 105 3.67 5.11 -8.84
CA LYS A 105 4.39 4.55 -9.99
C LYS A 105 5.77 5.14 -10.19
N GLY A 106 5.86 6.45 -10.35
CA GLY A 106 7.14 7.12 -10.58
C GLY A 106 8.13 6.97 -9.42
N LYS A 107 7.62 6.86 -8.19
CA LYS A 107 8.44 6.68 -6.99
C LYS A 107 8.88 5.25 -6.79
N ILE A 108 8.00 4.29 -7.02
CA ILE A 108 8.33 2.87 -6.96
C ILE A 108 9.47 2.56 -7.92
N HIS A 109 9.35 2.98 -9.18
CA HIS A 109 10.42 2.77 -10.17
C HIS A 109 11.74 3.44 -9.81
N ALA A 110 11.69 4.60 -9.20
CA ALA A 110 12.91 5.34 -8.86
C ALA A 110 13.63 4.79 -7.63
N TYR A 111 12.92 4.16 -6.68
CA TYR A 111 13.45 3.90 -5.35
C TYR A 111 13.30 2.47 -4.85
N VAL A 112 12.44 1.65 -5.46
CA VAL A 112 12.24 0.26 -5.03
C VAL A 112 13.03 -0.67 -5.97
N PRO A 113 13.99 -1.44 -5.47
CA PRO A 113 14.67 -2.45 -6.26
C PRO A 113 13.69 -3.49 -6.79
N ALA A 114 13.98 -4.05 -7.98
CA ALA A 114 13.10 -5.03 -8.61
C ALA A 114 12.82 -6.25 -7.71
N ASN A 115 13.79 -6.66 -6.90
CA ASN A 115 13.66 -7.78 -5.97
C ASN A 115 12.66 -7.50 -4.83
N ASP A 116 12.52 -6.23 -4.43
CA ASP A 116 11.67 -5.81 -3.31
C ASP A 116 10.27 -5.40 -3.77
N LEU A 117 10.09 -5.25 -5.08
CA LEU A 117 8.80 -4.90 -5.66
C LEU A 117 7.70 -5.91 -5.31
N ALA A 118 8.03 -7.20 -5.32
CA ALA A 118 7.09 -8.26 -4.96
C ALA A 118 6.64 -8.12 -3.49
N THR A 119 7.57 -7.82 -2.58
CA THR A 119 7.30 -7.58 -1.16
C THR A 119 6.39 -6.37 -0.96
N LEU A 120 6.67 -5.25 -1.65
CA LEU A 120 5.84 -4.05 -1.61
C LEU A 120 4.41 -4.33 -2.09
N ILE A 121 4.29 -5.01 -3.23
CA ILE A 121 3.00 -5.39 -3.81
C ILE A 121 2.21 -6.25 -2.82
N GLN A 122 2.83 -7.27 -2.24
CA GLN A 122 2.19 -8.15 -1.28
C GLN A 122 1.77 -7.41 0.00
N ALA A 123 2.65 -6.57 0.54
CA ALA A 123 2.37 -5.75 1.71
C ALA A 123 1.23 -4.75 1.48
N THR A 124 0.99 -4.34 0.25
CA THR A 124 -0.12 -3.46 -0.14
C THR A 124 -1.40 -4.23 -0.39
N LEU A 125 -1.34 -5.31 -1.19
CA LEU A 125 -2.53 -6.01 -1.68
C LEU A 125 -3.19 -6.89 -0.63
N THR A 126 -2.43 -7.51 0.28
CA THR A 126 -3.01 -8.40 1.30
C THR A 126 -3.94 -7.65 2.27
N PRO A 127 -3.53 -6.55 2.91
CA PRO A 127 -4.42 -5.81 3.78
C PRO A 127 -5.53 -5.09 3.01
N LEU A 128 -5.29 -4.66 1.75
CA LEU A 128 -6.31 -4.06 0.90
C LEU A 128 -7.42 -5.08 0.57
N HIS A 129 -7.06 -6.32 0.24
CA HIS A 129 -8.03 -7.40 0.03
C HIS A 129 -8.90 -7.61 1.28
N THR A 130 -8.28 -7.64 2.47
CA THR A 130 -9.01 -7.81 3.73
C THR A 130 -9.97 -6.66 3.98
N ALA A 131 -9.53 -5.42 3.82
CA ALA A 131 -10.36 -4.23 4.02
C ALA A 131 -11.52 -4.16 3.01
N TYR A 132 -11.25 -4.48 1.75
CA TYR A 132 -12.28 -4.49 0.72
C TYR A 132 -13.28 -5.64 0.92
N ASN A 133 -12.82 -6.81 1.33
CA ASN A 133 -13.72 -7.92 1.65
C ASN A 133 -14.64 -7.60 2.84
N ALA A 134 -14.12 -6.96 3.89
CA ALA A 134 -14.93 -6.47 4.99
C ALA A 134 -15.99 -5.47 4.51
N PHE A 135 -15.60 -4.51 3.66
CA PHE A 135 -16.54 -3.56 3.05
C PHE A 135 -17.66 -4.25 2.28
N ILE A 136 -17.35 -5.19 1.37
CA ILE A 136 -18.38 -5.92 0.59
C ILE A 136 -19.30 -6.73 1.49
N THR A 137 -18.75 -7.41 2.49
CA THR A 137 -19.53 -8.22 3.43
C THR A 137 -20.46 -7.36 4.29
N GLY A 138 -20.05 -6.14 4.61
CA GLY A 138 -20.80 -5.17 5.40
C GLY A 138 -21.80 -4.31 4.60
N LEU A 139 -21.97 -4.55 3.29
CA LEU A 139 -22.87 -3.75 2.46
C LEU A 139 -24.32 -3.88 2.86
N PRO A 140 -25.05 -2.77 3.02
CA PRO A 140 -26.50 -2.76 3.26
C PRO A 140 -27.23 -3.04 1.94
N LEU A 141 -27.36 -4.32 1.57
CA LEU A 141 -28.04 -4.72 0.31
C LEU A 141 -29.57 -4.70 0.39
N LEU A 142 -30.13 -4.43 1.57
CA LEU A 142 -31.56 -4.23 1.74
C LEU A 142 -31.85 -2.75 1.45
N SER A 143 -32.51 -2.51 0.33
CA SER A 143 -32.95 -1.18 -0.07
C SER A 143 -34.07 -0.70 0.85
N GLY A 144 -33.93 0.50 1.38
CA GLY A 144 -35.04 1.24 1.96
C GLY A 144 -36.07 1.66 0.91
N SER A 145 -37.05 2.46 1.32
CA SER A 145 -38.09 2.97 0.41
C SER A 145 -37.59 4.15 -0.48
N ASP A 146 -36.34 4.56 -0.31
CA ASP A 146 -35.73 5.65 -1.07
C ASP A 146 -35.27 5.14 -2.46
N PRO A 147 -35.72 5.77 -3.56
CA PRO A 147 -35.33 5.37 -4.92
C PRO A 147 -33.83 5.46 -5.17
N ASP A 148 -33.13 6.42 -4.53
CA ASP A 148 -31.69 6.57 -4.66
C ASP A 148 -30.94 5.40 -4.00
N ASP A 149 -31.42 4.91 -2.87
CA ASP A 149 -30.86 3.76 -2.19
C ASP A 149 -31.12 2.46 -2.97
N VAL A 150 -32.25 2.34 -3.67
CA VAL A 150 -32.56 1.19 -4.55
C VAL A 150 -31.57 1.14 -5.74
N ALA A 151 -31.36 2.27 -6.40
CA ALA A 151 -30.43 2.37 -7.51
C ALA A 151 -28.98 2.07 -7.07
N ALA A 152 -28.58 2.63 -5.93
CA ALA A 152 -27.26 2.37 -5.35
C ALA A 152 -27.07 0.88 -4.97
N ALA A 153 -28.06 0.25 -4.37
CA ALA A 153 -27.99 -1.16 -4.00
C ALA A 153 -27.84 -2.08 -5.24
N GLN A 154 -28.46 -1.74 -6.37
CA GLN A 154 -28.27 -2.47 -7.63
C GLN A 154 -26.82 -2.34 -8.14
N GLN A 155 -26.23 -1.17 -8.09
CA GLN A 155 -24.83 -0.94 -8.49
C GLN A 155 -23.87 -1.68 -7.56
N LEU A 156 -24.08 -1.64 -6.25
CA LEU A 156 -23.27 -2.34 -5.27
C LEU A 156 -23.25 -3.85 -5.48
N ARG A 157 -24.34 -4.45 -5.97
CA ARG A 157 -24.39 -5.89 -6.31
C ARG A 157 -23.51 -6.26 -7.49
N SER A 158 -23.15 -5.31 -8.33
CA SER A 158 -22.28 -5.53 -9.50
C SER A 158 -20.78 -5.32 -9.19
N LEU A 159 -20.43 -4.98 -7.95
CA LEU A 159 -19.05 -4.79 -7.57
C LEU A 159 -18.22 -6.06 -7.75
N PRO A 160 -16.94 -5.93 -8.10
CA PRO A 160 -16.05 -7.08 -8.20
C PRO A 160 -15.88 -7.75 -6.84
N THR A 161 -15.68 -9.06 -6.83
CA THR A 161 -15.25 -9.77 -5.62
C THR A 161 -13.86 -9.29 -5.18
N ALA A 162 -13.51 -9.50 -3.91
CA ALA A 162 -12.22 -9.10 -3.37
C ALA A 162 -11.05 -9.74 -4.15
N ASP A 163 -11.17 -11.02 -4.51
CA ASP A 163 -10.17 -11.73 -5.32
C ASP A 163 -10.02 -11.13 -6.71
N LYS A 164 -11.14 -10.78 -7.36
CA LYS A 164 -11.12 -10.17 -8.69
C LYS A 164 -10.47 -8.79 -8.66
N LEU A 165 -10.79 -7.98 -7.67
CA LEU A 165 -10.16 -6.68 -7.48
C LEU A 165 -8.66 -6.83 -7.22
N GLN A 166 -8.26 -7.75 -6.34
CA GLN A 166 -6.86 -8.03 -6.05
C GLN A 166 -6.08 -8.44 -7.30
N ALA A 167 -6.66 -9.32 -8.12
CA ALA A 167 -6.04 -9.76 -9.38
C ALA A 167 -5.87 -8.59 -10.37
N GLN A 168 -6.87 -7.73 -10.50
CA GLN A 168 -6.79 -6.53 -11.35
C GLN A 168 -5.70 -5.56 -10.86
N LEU A 169 -5.61 -5.34 -9.57
CA LEU A 169 -4.58 -4.46 -8.99
C LEU A 169 -3.19 -5.08 -9.11
N ALA A 170 -3.04 -6.39 -8.88
CA ALA A 170 -1.78 -7.08 -9.09
C ALA A 170 -1.27 -6.95 -10.53
N GLN A 171 -2.17 -7.00 -11.50
CA GLN A 171 -1.83 -6.77 -12.90
C GLN A 171 -1.41 -5.32 -13.17
N ARG A 172 -2.10 -4.35 -12.57
CA ARG A 172 -1.72 -2.93 -12.65
C ARG A 172 -0.34 -2.68 -12.02
N PHE A 173 -0.03 -3.28 -10.88
CA PHE A 173 1.29 -3.20 -10.26
C PHE A 173 2.40 -3.85 -11.09
N LYS A 174 2.11 -4.93 -11.83
CA LYS A 174 3.08 -5.56 -12.74
C LYS A 174 3.36 -4.72 -13.98
N SER A 175 2.42 -3.86 -14.38
CA SER A 175 2.59 -2.93 -15.50
C SER A 175 3.22 -1.60 -15.05
N LEU A 176 3.52 -1.48 -13.79
CA LEU A 176 4.33 -0.39 -13.23
C LEU A 176 5.81 -0.63 -13.51
#